data_4e9b8a7269f51b24324a289b3c9c73e1
#
_entry.id   4e9b8a7269f51b24324a289b3c9c73e1
#
_cell.length_a   1.000
_cell.length_b   1.000
_cell.length_c   1.000
_cell.angle_alpha   90.00
_cell.angle_beta   90.00
_cell.angle_gamma   90.00
#
_symmetry.space_group_name_H-M   'P 1'
#
loop_
_entity.id
_entity.type
_entity.pdbx_description
1 polymer ?
#
loop_
_entity_poly.entity_id
_entity_poly.type
_entity_poly.pdbx_seq_one_letter_code
_entity_poly.pdbx_strand_id
1 'polypeptide(L)'
;MTPISAIGDYNGHVGLGVKCSKEVATAIRGAIILAKLSIVPVRRGFWGNKIGRPHTVPCKFTGKCGSVWVRLIPAPRGTGIVSAPVPKKLLQMAGIDDCYTSARGSTGTLGNFAKATYAAVTAIYAYLTLDLWKETIFQKSPYQEFTDYLSKNHKPVGVCRSRR
;
A
#
# COMPACT_ATOMS: atom_id res chain seq x y z
N MET A 1 -4.26 21.98 20.85
CA MET A 1 -3.26 20.93 20.54
C MET A 1 -3.62 20.22 19.25
N THR A 2 -2.62 19.86 18.42
CA THR A 2 -2.81 19.18 17.12
C THR A 2 -2.09 17.83 17.12
N PRO A 3 -2.65 16.78 17.72
CA PRO A 3 -2.06 15.46 17.63
C PRO A 3 -2.09 14.92 16.20
N ILE A 4 -1.09 14.13 15.88
CA ILE A 4 -0.97 13.40 14.63
C ILE A 4 -0.97 11.93 14.99
N SER A 5 -1.92 11.18 14.46
CA SER A 5 -2.03 9.74 14.66
C SER A 5 -1.77 9.00 13.37
N ALA A 6 -0.95 7.96 13.44
CA ALA A 6 -0.75 7.02 12.36
C ALA A 6 -1.33 5.66 12.74
N ILE A 7 -1.90 4.97 11.78
CA ILE A 7 -2.49 3.63 11.93
C ILE A 7 -1.97 2.76 10.80
N GLY A 8 -1.71 1.50 11.07
CA GLY A 8 -1.32 0.52 10.06
C GLY A 8 -1.53 -0.91 10.57
N ASP A 9 -1.70 -1.81 9.63
CA ASP A 9 -1.91 -3.24 9.87
C ASP A 9 -0.62 -4.06 9.78
N TYR A 10 0.53 -3.42 9.53
CA TYR A 10 1.83 -4.06 9.28
C TYR A 10 1.83 -4.98 8.06
N ASN A 11 0.80 -4.93 7.24
CA ASN A 11 0.65 -5.82 6.08
C ASN A 11 0.19 -5.10 4.80
N GLY A 12 0.60 -3.88 4.62
CA GLY A 12 0.38 -3.15 3.38
C GLY A 12 -0.73 -2.11 3.41
N HIS A 13 -1.17 -1.68 4.59
CA HIS A 13 -2.10 -0.56 4.73
C HIS A 13 -1.61 0.41 5.79
N VAL A 14 -1.73 1.69 5.50
CA VAL A 14 -1.36 2.75 6.43
C VAL A 14 -2.32 3.93 6.30
N GLY A 15 -2.62 4.57 7.40
CA GLY A 15 -3.44 5.77 7.46
C GLY A 15 -2.82 6.84 8.34
N LEU A 16 -3.08 8.10 8.03
CA LEU A 16 -2.61 9.24 8.79
C LEU A 16 -3.76 10.19 9.08
N GLY A 17 -3.95 10.56 10.34
CA GLY A 17 -4.99 11.49 10.76
C GLY A 17 -4.42 12.64 11.59
N VAL A 18 -4.95 13.82 11.36
CA VAL A 18 -4.61 15.04 12.09
C VAL A 18 -5.89 15.72 12.55
N LYS A 19 -5.98 16.00 13.82
CA LYS A 19 -7.14 16.69 14.43
C LYS A 19 -6.68 17.76 15.40
N CYS A 20 -7.35 18.88 15.39
CA CYS A 20 -7.16 19.94 16.37
C CYS A 20 -8.37 19.99 17.33
N SER A 21 -8.13 20.06 18.63
CA SER A 21 -9.18 20.26 19.64
C SER A 21 -8.63 21.01 20.85
N LYS A 22 -9.54 21.55 21.65
CA LYS A 22 -9.21 22.20 22.93
C LYS A 22 -8.76 21.16 23.95
N GLU A 23 -9.45 20.03 24.02
CA GLU A 23 -9.17 18.91 24.91
C GLU A 23 -8.27 17.87 24.23
N VAL A 24 -7.26 17.37 24.94
CA VAL A 24 -6.26 16.42 24.42
C VAL A 24 -6.90 15.07 24.07
N ALA A 25 -7.74 14.51 24.94
CA ALA A 25 -8.37 13.22 24.73
C ALA A 25 -9.27 13.21 23.48
N THR A 26 -10.08 14.26 23.31
CA THR A 26 -10.95 14.45 22.16
C THR A 26 -10.13 14.64 20.87
N ALA A 27 -9.02 15.36 20.92
CA ALA A 27 -8.13 15.55 19.78
C ALA A 27 -7.50 14.22 19.33
N ILE A 28 -7.01 13.39 20.25
CA ILE A 28 -6.42 12.09 19.96
C ILE A 28 -7.46 11.14 19.35
N ARG A 29 -8.64 11.01 19.96
CA ARG A 29 -9.74 10.18 19.42
C ARG A 29 -10.13 10.61 18.01
N GLY A 30 -10.29 11.92 17.79
CA GLY A 30 -10.61 12.47 16.49
C GLY A 30 -9.51 12.22 15.44
N ALA A 31 -8.23 12.31 15.80
CA ALA A 31 -7.12 12.00 14.91
C ALA A 31 -7.10 10.51 14.52
N ILE A 32 -7.39 9.60 15.44
CA ILE A 32 -7.49 8.16 15.17
C ILE A 32 -8.65 7.87 14.21
N ILE A 33 -9.81 8.49 14.38
CA ILE A 33 -10.96 8.33 13.47
C ILE A 33 -10.59 8.79 12.05
N LEU A 34 -9.97 9.97 11.94
CA LEU A 34 -9.51 10.48 10.65
C LEU A 34 -8.44 9.60 9.99
N ALA A 35 -7.54 9.03 10.79
CA ALA A 35 -6.53 8.09 10.28
C ALA A 35 -7.18 6.80 9.73
N LYS A 36 -8.24 6.30 10.38
CA LYS A 36 -9.01 5.15 9.87
C LYS A 36 -9.71 5.44 8.55
N LEU A 37 -10.20 6.65 8.36
CA LEU A 37 -10.86 7.07 7.12
C LEU A 37 -9.87 7.34 5.97
N SER A 38 -8.59 7.60 6.29
CA SER A 38 -7.53 7.89 5.31
C SER A 38 -6.62 6.70 5.04
N ILE A 39 -7.07 5.48 5.27
CA ILE A 39 -6.27 4.28 5.00
C ILE A 39 -6.03 4.12 3.49
N VAL A 40 -4.76 3.93 3.12
CA VAL A 40 -4.33 3.65 1.75
C VAL A 40 -3.54 2.36 1.69
N PRO A 41 -3.64 1.61 0.58
CA PRO A 41 -2.80 0.44 0.37
C PRO A 41 -1.35 0.85 0.06
N VAL A 42 -0.41 0.02 0.44
CA VAL A 42 1.02 0.20 0.21
C VAL A 42 1.54 -0.93 -0.67
N ARG A 43 2.03 -0.59 -1.85
CA ARG A 43 2.67 -1.55 -2.74
C ARG A 43 4.08 -1.81 -2.26
N ARG A 44 4.41 -3.09 -2.09
CA ARG A 44 5.76 -3.56 -1.79
C ARG A 44 6.39 -4.16 -3.04
N GLY A 45 7.72 -4.14 -3.11
CA GLY A 45 8.48 -4.67 -4.22
C GLY A 45 9.76 -5.35 -3.76
N PHE A 46 10.67 -5.55 -4.70
CA PHE A 46 11.96 -6.20 -4.50
C PHE A 46 13.08 -5.24 -4.86
N TRP A 47 14.20 -5.34 -4.16
CA TRP A 47 15.40 -4.59 -4.49
C TRP A 47 16.13 -5.16 -5.72
N GLY A 48 16.09 -6.48 -5.90
CA GLY A 48 16.76 -7.21 -6.98
C GLY A 48 15.90 -8.39 -7.45
N ASN A 49 16.41 -9.60 -7.30
CA ASN A 49 15.70 -10.81 -7.70
C ASN A 49 14.35 -10.96 -6.99
N LYS A 50 13.31 -11.30 -7.75
CA LYS A 50 11.93 -11.46 -7.27
C LYS A 50 11.74 -12.81 -6.57
N ILE A 51 12.49 -13.06 -5.50
CA ILE A 51 12.43 -14.31 -4.73
C ILE A 51 11.82 -14.03 -3.35
N GLY A 52 10.82 -14.81 -2.96
CA GLY A 52 10.17 -14.71 -1.67
C GLY A 52 9.12 -13.59 -1.59
N ARG A 53 8.88 -13.08 -0.39
CA ARG A 53 7.91 -11.98 -0.19
C ARG A 53 8.51 -10.63 -0.57
N PRO A 54 7.70 -9.71 -1.14
CA PRO A 54 8.13 -8.32 -1.32
C PRO A 54 8.46 -7.70 0.04
N HIS A 55 9.60 -7.01 0.12
CA HIS A 55 10.13 -6.51 1.40
C HIS A 55 10.44 -5.02 1.41
N THR A 56 10.50 -4.39 0.24
CA THR A 56 10.90 -2.99 0.10
C THR A 56 9.97 -2.23 -0.82
N VAL A 57 10.26 -0.97 -1.07
CA VAL A 57 9.54 -0.16 -2.06
C VAL A 57 9.93 -0.55 -3.49
N PRO A 58 9.01 -0.51 -4.47
CA PRO A 58 9.29 -0.93 -5.85
C PRO A 58 10.34 -0.09 -6.56
N CYS A 59 10.34 1.23 -6.32
CA CYS A 59 11.30 2.18 -6.88
C CYS A 59 11.47 3.38 -5.95
N LYS A 60 12.26 4.35 -6.37
CA LYS A 60 12.47 5.59 -5.58
C LYS A 60 11.24 6.47 -5.66
N PHE A 61 10.69 6.83 -4.51
CA PHE A 61 9.55 7.75 -4.40
C PHE A 61 9.90 8.95 -3.55
N THR A 62 9.37 10.10 -3.93
CA THR A 62 9.56 11.34 -3.18
C THR A 62 8.21 11.91 -2.81
N GLY A 63 8.00 12.17 -1.53
CA GLY A 63 6.85 12.90 -1.02
C GLY A 63 7.25 14.27 -0.52
N LYS A 64 6.36 15.24 -0.65
CA LYS A 64 6.56 16.61 -0.21
C LYS A 64 5.38 17.10 0.61
N CYS A 65 5.67 17.82 1.69
CA CYS A 65 4.68 18.57 2.43
C CYS A 65 5.31 19.83 3.01
N GLY A 66 4.86 20.99 2.55
CA GLY A 66 5.49 22.27 2.89
C GLY A 66 6.93 22.31 2.40
N SER A 67 7.87 22.64 3.29
CA SER A 67 9.31 22.65 3.00
C SER A 67 9.98 21.27 3.14
N VAL A 68 9.27 20.28 3.67
CA VAL A 68 9.82 18.95 3.94
C VAL A 68 9.71 18.06 2.70
N TRP A 69 10.82 17.42 2.36
CA TRP A 69 10.92 16.42 1.31
C TRP A 69 11.39 15.11 1.91
N VAL A 70 10.73 14.02 1.60
CA VAL A 70 11.12 12.67 2.01
C VAL A 70 11.24 11.80 0.76
N ARG A 71 12.39 11.16 0.62
CA ARG A 71 12.64 10.19 -0.46
C ARG A 71 12.78 8.80 0.13
N LEU A 72 12.00 7.86 -0.38
CA LEU A 72 12.10 6.44 -0.11
C LEU A 72 12.94 5.77 -1.19
N ILE A 73 13.88 4.92 -0.78
CA ILE A 73 14.83 4.26 -1.69
C ILE A 73 14.80 2.76 -1.38
N PRO A 74 14.70 1.88 -2.39
CA PRO A 74 14.76 0.44 -2.20
C PRO A 74 16.06 0.00 -1.53
N ALA A 75 15.99 -0.99 -0.64
CA ALA A 75 17.12 -1.52 0.10
C ALA A 75 17.18 -3.06 -0.02
N PRO A 76 18.39 -3.67 0.07
CA PRO A 76 18.52 -5.12 0.09
C PRO A 76 17.93 -5.71 1.38
N ARG A 77 17.65 -7.01 1.36
CA ARG A 77 17.13 -7.74 2.53
C ARG A 77 18.10 -7.67 3.71
N GLY A 78 17.54 -7.53 4.90
CA GLY A 78 18.30 -7.46 6.13
C GLY A 78 18.86 -6.08 6.48
N THR A 79 18.64 -5.06 5.64
CA THR A 79 19.05 -3.68 5.93
C THR A 79 18.20 -3.04 7.04
N GLY A 80 16.93 -3.45 7.15
CA GLY A 80 15.96 -2.79 8.00
C GLY A 80 15.57 -1.40 7.50
N ILE A 81 14.84 -0.66 8.31
CA ILE A 81 14.40 0.70 7.97
C ILE A 81 15.41 1.71 8.49
N VAL A 82 16.19 2.29 7.57
CA VAL A 82 17.16 3.35 7.87
C VAL A 82 16.49 4.69 7.68
N SER A 83 15.98 5.27 8.75
CA SER A 83 15.25 6.55 8.71
C SER A 83 15.18 7.22 10.08
N ALA A 84 14.72 8.47 10.09
CA ALA A 84 14.33 9.17 11.31
C ALA A 84 13.16 8.46 12.02
N PRO A 85 12.92 8.71 13.32
CA PRO A 85 11.91 8.00 14.11
C PRO A 85 10.50 8.05 13.52
N VAL A 86 10.08 9.20 12.98
CA VAL A 86 8.72 9.40 12.44
C VAL A 86 8.48 8.59 11.16
N PRO A 87 9.30 8.71 10.10
CA PRO A 87 9.18 7.85 8.93
C PRO A 87 9.35 6.36 9.27
N LYS A 88 10.25 6.04 10.20
CA LYS A 88 10.48 4.65 10.61
C LYS A 88 9.22 3.98 11.13
N LYS A 89 8.49 4.66 12.04
CA LYS A 89 7.23 4.15 12.57
C LYS A 89 6.15 3.99 11.49
N LEU A 90 6.04 4.97 10.58
CA LEU A 90 5.08 4.90 9.47
C LEU A 90 5.39 3.74 8.51
N LEU A 91 6.65 3.55 8.13
CA LEU A 91 7.07 2.48 7.24
C LEU A 91 6.91 1.09 7.88
N GLN A 92 7.18 0.97 9.20
CA GLN A 92 6.89 -0.25 9.95
C GLN A 92 5.39 -0.59 9.95
N MET A 93 4.54 0.40 10.24
CA MET A 93 3.07 0.22 10.22
C MET A 93 2.55 -0.11 8.81
N ALA A 94 3.23 0.37 7.76
CA ALA A 94 2.93 0.04 6.38
C ALA A 94 3.36 -1.39 5.96
N GLY A 95 4.15 -2.07 6.79
CA GLY A 95 4.64 -3.43 6.51
C GLY A 95 5.81 -3.47 5.53
N ILE A 96 6.63 -2.42 5.48
CA ILE A 96 7.89 -2.38 4.75
C ILE A 96 8.99 -2.83 5.70
N ASP A 97 9.79 -3.83 5.28
CA ASP A 97 10.86 -4.38 6.11
C ASP A 97 12.18 -3.64 5.92
N ASP A 98 12.52 -3.31 4.68
CA ASP A 98 13.80 -2.72 4.30
C ASP A 98 13.58 -1.45 3.46
N CYS A 99 14.17 -0.34 3.89
CA CYS A 99 14.08 0.92 3.14
C CYS A 99 15.19 1.87 3.57
N TYR A 100 15.85 2.49 2.60
CA TYR A 100 16.66 3.68 2.84
C TYR A 100 15.78 4.93 2.69
N THR A 101 16.05 5.93 3.47
CA THR A 101 15.36 7.22 3.39
C THR A 101 16.34 8.39 3.34
N SER A 102 15.93 9.43 2.65
CA SER A 102 16.60 10.72 2.64
C SER A 102 15.57 11.80 2.90
N ALA A 103 15.87 12.75 3.76
CA ALA A 103 14.98 13.85 4.08
C ALA A 103 15.67 15.19 3.86
N ARG A 104 14.91 16.20 3.42
CA ARG A 104 15.36 17.57 3.21
C ARG A 104 14.34 18.56 3.74
N GLY A 105 14.81 19.74 4.14
CA GLY A 105 13.95 20.81 4.62
C GLY A 105 13.83 20.84 6.13
N SER A 106 12.78 21.45 6.63
CA SER A 106 12.50 21.61 8.06
C SER A 106 11.89 20.35 8.68
N THR A 107 12.70 19.31 8.84
CA THR A 107 12.27 18.02 9.40
C THR A 107 11.89 18.07 10.88
N GLY A 108 12.24 19.15 11.57
CA GLY A 108 11.79 19.41 12.95
C GLY A 108 10.28 19.60 13.07
N THR A 109 9.60 19.99 11.99
CA THR A 109 8.13 20.06 11.92
C THR A 109 7.57 18.64 11.70
N LEU A 110 7.38 17.89 12.80
CA LEU A 110 6.99 16.49 12.76
C LEU A 110 5.70 16.23 11.95
N GLY A 111 4.75 17.17 12.00
CA GLY A 111 3.51 17.08 11.25
C GLY A 111 3.70 17.05 9.73
N ASN A 112 4.51 17.96 9.22
CA ASN A 112 4.85 18.01 7.80
C ASN A 112 5.71 16.81 7.40
N PHE A 113 6.58 16.36 8.29
CA PHE A 113 7.42 15.19 8.06
C PHE A 113 6.60 13.90 7.92
N ALA A 114 5.62 13.69 8.81
CA ALA A 114 4.69 12.57 8.71
C ALA A 114 3.84 12.64 7.43
N LYS A 115 3.29 13.81 7.10
CA LYS A 115 2.51 14.02 5.86
C LYS A 115 3.33 13.80 4.60
N ALA A 116 4.60 14.27 4.57
CA ALA A 116 5.49 14.04 3.42
C ALA A 116 5.80 12.56 3.23
N THR A 117 6.03 11.81 4.33
CA THR A 117 6.24 10.37 4.28
C THR A 117 4.99 9.64 3.79
N TYR A 118 3.81 10.01 4.30
CA TYR A 118 2.54 9.45 3.85
C TYR A 118 2.28 9.75 2.36
N ALA A 119 2.57 10.96 1.89
CA ALA A 119 2.47 11.31 0.48
C ALA A 119 3.41 10.47 -0.40
N ALA A 120 4.64 10.19 0.06
CA ALA A 120 5.57 9.31 -0.65
C ALA A 120 5.02 7.88 -0.76
N VAL A 121 4.44 7.34 0.32
CA VAL A 121 3.83 6.01 0.34
C VAL A 121 2.61 5.93 -0.58
N THR A 122 1.75 6.94 -0.56
CA THR A 122 0.56 7.01 -1.44
C THR A 122 0.94 7.06 -2.92
N ALA A 123 2.02 7.78 -3.27
CA ALA A 123 2.48 7.91 -4.64
C ALA A 123 2.94 6.57 -5.26
N ILE A 124 3.23 5.56 -4.46
CA ILE A 124 3.70 4.25 -4.93
C ILE A 124 2.69 3.57 -5.86
N TYR A 125 1.40 3.61 -5.53
CA TYR A 125 0.36 3.03 -6.37
C TYR A 125 0.00 3.89 -7.59
N ALA A 126 0.22 5.18 -7.51
CA ALA A 126 -0.06 6.10 -8.61
C ALA A 126 0.98 6.02 -9.74
N TYR A 127 2.14 5.42 -9.50
CA TYR A 127 3.23 5.34 -10.46
C TYR A 127 3.13 4.10 -11.33
N LEU A 128 3.16 4.30 -12.66
CA LEU A 128 3.18 3.21 -13.63
C LEU A 128 4.59 2.62 -13.74
N THR A 129 4.82 1.48 -13.09
CA THR A 129 6.09 0.74 -13.17
C THR A 129 6.12 -0.18 -14.37
N LEU A 130 7.32 -0.62 -14.78
CA LEU A 130 7.52 -1.55 -15.91
C LEU A 130 6.72 -2.86 -15.77
N ASP A 131 6.50 -3.33 -14.57
CA ASP A 131 5.70 -4.53 -14.29
C ASP A 131 4.24 -4.39 -14.72
N LEU A 132 3.73 -3.16 -14.78
CA LEU A 132 2.35 -2.83 -15.16
C LEU A 132 2.18 -2.45 -16.63
N TRP A 133 3.25 -2.42 -17.41
CA TRP A 133 3.19 -2.07 -18.84
C TRP A 133 2.60 -3.19 -19.70
N LYS A 134 2.60 -4.42 -19.23
CA LYS A 134 1.97 -5.53 -19.95
C LYS A 134 0.45 -5.39 -19.89
N GLU A 135 -0.19 -5.61 -21.04
CA GLU A 135 -1.64 -5.71 -21.09
C GLU A 135 -2.12 -6.81 -20.14
N THR A 136 -3.17 -6.51 -19.39
CA THR A 136 -3.79 -7.51 -18.51
C THR A 136 -4.55 -8.50 -19.37
N ILE A 137 -4.06 -9.72 -19.44
CA ILE A 137 -4.78 -10.82 -20.10
C ILE A 137 -5.79 -11.36 -19.11
N PHE A 138 -7.07 -11.09 -19.38
CA PHE A 138 -8.15 -11.69 -18.62
C PHE A 138 -8.32 -13.15 -19.04
N GLN A 139 -8.19 -14.05 -18.10
CA GLN A 139 -8.46 -15.47 -18.34
C GLN A 139 -9.96 -15.65 -18.61
N LYS A 140 -10.29 -16.19 -19.80
CA LYS A 140 -11.67 -16.58 -20.10
C LYS A 140 -12.08 -17.76 -19.23
N SER A 141 -13.34 -17.82 -18.83
CA SER A 141 -13.84 -19.02 -18.15
C SER A 141 -13.77 -20.23 -19.09
N PRO A 142 -13.56 -21.46 -18.57
CA PRO A 142 -13.54 -22.66 -19.42
C PRO A 142 -14.80 -22.83 -20.27
N TYR A 143 -15.96 -22.44 -19.74
CA TYR A 143 -17.23 -22.46 -20.50
C TYR A 143 -17.24 -21.46 -21.65
N GLN A 144 -16.59 -20.31 -21.50
CA GLN A 144 -16.51 -19.30 -22.54
C GLN A 144 -15.45 -19.66 -23.60
N GLU A 145 -14.33 -20.25 -23.17
CA GLU A 145 -13.26 -20.68 -24.05
C GLU A 145 -13.66 -21.87 -24.92
N PHE A 146 -14.37 -22.84 -24.36
CA PHE A 146 -14.79 -24.07 -25.02
C PHE A 146 -16.26 -24.07 -25.44
N THR A 147 -16.87 -22.90 -25.63
CA THR A 147 -18.30 -22.77 -25.98
C THR A 147 -18.67 -23.60 -27.21
N ASP A 148 -17.86 -23.54 -28.28
CA ASP A 148 -18.12 -24.26 -29.54
C ASP A 148 -18.02 -25.77 -29.37
N TYR A 149 -17.06 -26.23 -28.57
CA TYR A 149 -16.94 -27.65 -28.26
C TYR A 149 -18.11 -28.15 -27.44
N LEU A 150 -18.51 -27.42 -26.41
CA LEU A 150 -19.62 -27.76 -25.54
C LEU A 150 -20.97 -27.77 -26.28
N SER A 151 -21.18 -26.83 -27.20
CA SER A 151 -22.40 -26.76 -28.01
C SER A 151 -22.53 -27.97 -28.95
N LYS A 152 -21.43 -28.42 -29.57
CA LYS A 152 -21.40 -29.57 -30.47
C LYS A 152 -21.51 -30.92 -29.74
N ASN A 153 -21.01 -31.02 -28.52
CA ASN A 153 -20.93 -32.24 -27.73
C ASN A 153 -21.93 -32.29 -26.57
N HIS A 154 -22.99 -31.50 -26.62
CA HIS A 154 -24.03 -31.51 -25.60
C HIS A 154 -24.74 -32.87 -25.59
N LYS A 155 -24.43 -33.67 -24.57
CA LYS A 155 -25.23 -34.88 -24.30
C LYS A 155 -26.50 -34.44 -23.56
N PRO A 156 -27.71 -34.69 -24.10
CA PRO A 156 -28.94 -34.38 -23.39
C PRO A 156 -28.93 -35.13 -22.06
N VAL A 157 -29.13 -34.43 -20.98
CA VAL A 157 -29.29 -35.04 -19.66
C VAL A 157 -30.56 -35.92 -19.74
N GLY A 158 -30.36 -37.22 -19.70
CA GLY A 158 -31.48 -38.17 -19.72
C GLY A 158 -32.44 -37.84 -18.59
N VAL A 159 -33.67 -37.48 -18.94
CA VAL A 159 -34.74 -37.32 -17.97
C VAL A 159 -34.90 -38.68 -17.29
N CYS A 160 -34.53 -38.75 -16.03
CA CYS A 160 -34.75 -39.92 -15.21
C CYS A 160 -36.28 -40.13 -15.13
N ARG A 161 -36.82 -40.98 -16.02
CA ARG A 161 -38.22 -41.41 -15.92
C ARG A 161 -38.34 -42.21 -14.61
N SER A 162 -38.91 -41.56 -13.60
CA SER A 162 -39.38 -42.28 -12.42
C SER A 162 -40.37 -43.38 -12.89
N ARG A 163 -39.95 -44.63 -12.78
CA ARG A 163 -40.89 -45.76 -12.92
C ARG A 163 -41.84 -45.67 -11.73
N ARG A 164 -43.12 -45.47 -12.05
CA ARG A 164 -44.24 -45.79 -11.14
C ARG A 164 -44.34 -47.31 -10.98
#